data_42a66b188350c4fbed072a32a2a434e3
#
_entry.id   42a66b188350c4fbed072a32a2a434e3
#
_cell.length_a   1.000
_cell.length_b   1.000
_cell.length_c   1.000
_cell.angle_alpha   90.00
_cell.angle_beta   90.00
_cell.angle_gamma   90.00
#
_symmetry.space_group_name_H-M   'P 1'
#
loop_
_entity.id
_entity.type
_entity.pdbx_description
1 polymer ?
#
loop_
_entity_poly.entity_id
_entity_poly.type
_entity_poly.pdbx_seq_one_letter_code
_entity_poly.pdbx_strand_id
1 'polypeptide(L)' 'MGKYSALWEYVRKDGSPSLKLSFAEIHDIAGIKLDHSFLNYKKELVQYGYQVGKISLKEQTVIFMKIG' A
#
# COMPACT_ATOMS: atom_id res chain seq x y z
N MET A 1 13.58 -6.41 -6.37
CA MET A 1 12.27 -5.89 -6.73
C MET A 1 11.18 -6.61 -5.95
N GLY A 2 10.34 -5.84 -5.29
CA GLY A 2 9.29 -6.41 -4.50
C GLY A 2 8.06 -6.73 -5.34
N LYS A 3 7.28 -7.67 -4.86
CA LYS A 3 6.05 -8.11 -5.47
C LYS A 3 4.98 -7.00 -5.49
N TYR A 4 5.12 -5.99 -4.62
CA TYR A 4 4.21 -4.86 -4.52
C TYR A 4 4.80 -3.55 -5.03
N SER A 5 5.88 -3.61 -5.81
CA SER A 5 6.57 -2.39 -6.25
C SER A 5 5.66 -1.46 -7.06
N ALA A 6 4.76 -2.03 -7.89
CA ALA A 6 3.83 -1.22 -8.67
C ALA A 6 2.87 -0.45 -7.75
N LEU A 7 2.44 -1.08 -6.65
CA LEU A 7 1.58 -0.44 -5.66
C LEU A 7 2.34 0.69 -4.95
N TRP A 8 3.59 0.43 -4.54
CA TRP A 8 4.40 1.43 -3.85
C TRP A 8 4.63 2.66 -4.74
N GLU A 9 4.89 2.43 -6.03
CA GLU A 9 5.06 3.53 -6.99
C GLU A 9 3.77 4.34 -7.14
N TYR A 10 2.62 3.65 -7.17
CA TYR A 10 1.34 4.34 -7.27
C TYR A 10 1.11 5.25 -6.07
N VAL A 11 1.37 4.74 -4.87
CA VAL A 11 1.21 5.50 -3.62
C VAL A 11 2.14 6.71 -3.63
N ARG A 12 3.39 6.50 -4.03
CA ARG A 12 4.38 7.58 -4.07
C ARG A 12 3.98 8.67 -5.06
N LYS A 13 3.50 8.27 -6.24
CA LYS A 13 3.11 9.23 -7.27
C LYS A 13 1.88 10.04 -6.87
N ASP A 14 0.98 9.44 -6.10
CA ASP A 14 -0.19 10.14 -5.62
C ASP A 14 0.21 11.32 -4.73
N GLY A 15 1.20 11.14 -3.89
CA GLY A 15 1.77 12.22 -3.09
C GLY A 15 0.90 12.76 -1.97
N SER A 16 -0.29 12.21 -1.76
CA SER A 16 -1.19 12.68 -0.71
C SER A 16 -0.61 12.36 0.67
N PRO A 17 -0.89 13.21 1.68
CA PRO A 17 -0.46 12.92 3.05
C PRO A 17 -1.07 11.62 3.58
N SER A 18 -2.26 11.28 3.09
CA SER A 18 -2.96 10.06 3.48
C SER A 18 -3.73 9.55 2.27
N LEU A 19 -3.59 8.28 1.96
CA LEU A 19 -4.25 7.66 0.82
C LEU A 19 -4.92 6.37 1.26
N LYS A 20 -6.23 6.29 1.04
CA LYS A 20 -7.02 5.11 1.38
C LYS A 20 -7.36 4.34 0.11
N LEU A 21 -7.00 3.06 0.07
CA LEU A 21 -7.30 2.19 -1.06
C LEU A 21 -8.05 0.95 -0.58
N SER A 22 -9.01 0.50 -1.38
CA SER A 22 -9.69 -0.75 -1.08
C SER A 22 -8.81 -1.93 -1.50
N PHE A 23 -9.11 -3.12 -0.98
CA PHE A 23 -8.38 -4.32 -1.38
C PHE A 23 -8.51 -4.57 -2.88
N ALA A 24 -9.70 -4.28 -3.44
CA ALA A 24 -9.92 -4.41 -4.88
C ALA A 24 -9.04 -3.47 -5.68
N GLU A 25 -8.92 -2.22 -5.23
CA GLU A 25 -8.05 -1.24 -5.88
C GLU A 25 -6.58 -1.67 -5.80
N ILE A 26 -6.17 -2.19 -4.65
CA ILE A 26 -4.80 -2.68 -4.47
C ILE A 26 -4.53 -3.84 -5.42
N HIS A 27 -5.50 -4.75 -5.54
CA HIS A 27 -5.38 -5.89 -6.45
C HIS A 27 -5.20 -5.42 -7.89
N ASP A 28 -6.00 -4.43 -8.32
CA ASP A 28 -5.92 -3.89 -9.67
C ASP A 28 -4.58 -3.21 -9.94
N ILE A 29 -4.11 -2.42 -8.97
CA ILE A 29 -2.85 -1.67 -9.12
C ILE A 29 -1.65 -2.60 -9.08
N ALA A 30 -1.62 -3.51 -8.12
CA ALA A 30 -0.48 -4.41 -7.92
C ALA A 30 -0.48 -5.59 -8.89
N GLY A 31 -1.65 -5.92 -9.42
CA GLY A 31 -1.79 -7.08 -10.32
C GLY A 31 -1.79 -8.42 -9.60
N ILE A 32 -1.81 -8.41 -8.28
CA ILE A 32 -1.80 -9.62 -7.45
C ILE A 32 -2.73 -9.44 -6.27
N LYS A 33 -3.19 -10.55 -5.71
CA LYS A 33 -4.04 -10.50 -4.52
C LYS A 33 -3.25 -10.10 -3.29
N LEU A 34 -3.89 -9.32 -2.43
CA LEU A 34 -3.36 -8.99 -1.14
C LEU A 34 -3.39 -10.24 -0.26
N ASP A 35 -2.25 -10.63 0.29
CA ASP A 35 -2.14 -11.81 1.15
C ASP A 35 -1.22 -11.52 2.34
N HIS A 36 -0.89 -12.57 3.10
CA HIS A 36 -0.06 -12.41 4.30
C HIS A 36 1.31 -11.81 4.00
N SER A 37 1.82 -12.01 2.78
CA SER A 37 3.13 -11.47 2.43
C SER A 37 3.14 -9.95 2.42
N PHE A 38 1.97 -9.32 2.27
CA PHE A 38 1.86 -7.86 2.33
C PHE A 38 2.48 -7.31 3.62
N LEU A 39 2.27 -8.00 4.74
CA LEU A 39 2.80 -7.57 6.03
C LEU A 39 4.33 -7.60 6.06
N ASN A 40 4.94 -8.48 5.27
CA ASN A 40 6.40 -8.54 5.16
C ASN A 40 6.92 -7.47 4.21
N TYR A 41 6.20 -7.22 3.12
CA TYR A 41 6.65 -6.29 2.09
C TYR A 41 6.35 -4.83 2.40
N LYS A 42 5.45 -4.56 3.34
CA LYS A 42 5.10 -3.17 3.67
C LYS A 42 6.30 -2.35 4.13
N LYS A 43 7.35 -3.01 4.62
CA LYS A 43 8.58 -2.34 5.03
C LYS A 43 9.27 -1.64 3.86
N GLU A 44 9.08 -2.14 2.65
CA GLU A 44 9.66 -1.53 1.46
C GLU A 44 9.08 -0.15 1.20
N LEU A 45 7.82 0.06 1.60
CA LEU A 45 7.12 1.32 1.35
C LEU A 45 7.82 2.50 2.03
N VAL A 46 8.51 2.24 3.14
CA VAL A 46 9.24 3.27 3.87
C VAL A 46 10.27 3.93 2.96
N GLN A 47 10.88 3.16 2.08
CA GLN A 47 11.88 3.67 1.13
C GLN A 47 11.24 4.62 0.10
N TYR A 48 9.94 4.54 -0.07
CA TYR A 48 9.18 5.41 -0.96
C TYR A 48 8.62 6.64 -0.25
N GLY A 49 8.89 6.78 1.04
CA GLY A 49 8.42 7.91 1.82
C GLY A 49 7.01 7.75 2.40
N TYR A 50 6.53 6.53 2.47
CA TYR A 50 5.20 6.22 3.01
C TYR A 50 5.26 5.05 3.97
N GLN A 51 4.19 4.87 4.73
CA GLN A 51 4.04 3.72 5.61
C GLN A 51 2.57 3.29 5.61
N VAL A 52 2.33 2.04 5.98
CA VAL A 52 0.97 1.54 6.16
C VAL A 52 0.47 2.04 7.52
N GLY A 53 -0.61 2.81 7.50
CA GLY A 53 -1.17 3.37 8.73
C GLY A 53 -2.19 2.46 9.38
N LYS A 54 -3.17 1.98 8.58
CA LYS A 54 -4.23 1.15 9.13
C LYS A 54 -4.73 0.19 8.08
N ILE A 55 -4.99 -1.05 8.50
CA ILE A 55 -5.63 -2.05 7.65
C ILE A 55 -6.97 -2.40 8.30
N SER A 56 -8.05 -2.23 7.55
CA SER A 56 -9.37 -2.60 8.03
C SER A 56 -9.88 -3.80 7.25
N LEU A 57 -9.99 -4.94 7.94
CA LEU A 57 -10.52 -6.15 7.33
C LEU A 57 -12.02 -6.04 7.13
N LYS A 58 -12.68 -5.30 8.00
CA LYS A 58 -14.12 -5.11 7.92
C LYS A 58 -14.51 -4.32 6.68
N GLU A 59 -13.78 -3.23 6.41
CA GLU A 59 -14.04 -2.38 5.25
C GLU A 59 -13.25 -2.81 4.03
N GLN A 60 -12.29 -3.70 4.22
CA GLN A 60 -11.37 -4.16 3.17
C GLN A 60 -10.63 -2.98 2.55
N THR A 61 -10.03 -2.16 3.41
CA THR A 61 -9.27 -0.99 2.99
C THR A 61 -7.93 -0.91 3.71
N VAL A 62 -6.99 -0.20 3.10
CA VAL A 62 -5.69 0.08 3.68
C VAL A 62 -5.42 1.58 3.56
N ILE A 63 -4.96 2.19 4.64
CA ILE A 63 -4.59 3.60 4.64
C ILE A 63 -3.07 3.70 4.63
N PHE A 64 -2.55 4.42 3.63
CA PHE A 64 -1.13 4.71 3.50
C PHE A 64 -0.89 6.13 3.95
N MET A 65 0.14 6.34 4.76
CA MET A 65 0.43 7.65 5.31
C MET A 65 1.83 8.09 4.94
N LYS A 66 1.95 9.34 4.53
CA LYS A 66 3.24 9.91 4.16
C LYS A 66 4.09 10.09 5.41
N ILE A 67 5.37 9.72 5.29
CA ILE A 67 6.35 9.88 6.36
C ILE A 67 7.01 11.24 6.22
N GLY A 68 7.18 11.91 7.34
CA GLY A 68 7.85 13.19 7.40
C GLY A 68 6.93 14.35 7.27
#